data_04c201e36e3d332afc34cbc70f548d9c
#
_entry.id   04c201e36e3d332afc34cbc70f548d9c
#
_cell.length_a   1.000
_cell.length_b   1.000
_cell.length_c   1.000
_cell.angle_alpha   90.00
_cell.angle_beta   90.00
_cell.angle_gamma   90.00
#
_symmetry.space_group_name_H-M   'P 1'
#
loop_
_entity.id
_entity.type
_entity.pdbx_description
1 polymer ?
#
loop_
_entity_poly.entity_id
_entity_poly.type
_entity_poly.pdbx_seq_one_letter_code
_entity_poly.pdbx_strand_id
1 'polypeptide(L)'
;MPRRKPEDIIALVDAHYDETEPLRTRMEDDHALYRLEPYDAGEGYQSYTSNEPQTFADKVMGWISGAEMTVRIPHDGADAELREKNDQKERFLIGVLRAADERLCSLMMPNLRDQLSWYTVLRGWYAGRALLAKREDGSTYVDITPWDPLHTYWGVGPDGLEWACYKMVKTKEQIFAQYNVKIDWETSQAAEGSFVYDFYDKDMNTILVHNGDMNNSLYRVAKKQVRHGAGRVPVFIGPVGANPLILGMNNTTIIDTIADMGESVFRSTRDLYPKHNLMMSTLLELTARARRQGLKVRSRDGTKTLDEDPYLEGSEISLAQGEEVEPLGLLEVAK
;
A
#
# COMPACT_ATOMS: atom_id res chain seq x y z
N MET A 1 -9.42 20.03 -25.88
CA MET A 1 -9.73 18.62 -26.21
C MET A 1 -11.23 18.41 -26.22
N PRO A 2 -11.79 17.49 -27.05
CA PRO A 2 -13.21 17.16 -26.97
C PRO A 2 -13.54 16.63 -25.58
N ARG A 3 -14.73 16.92 -25.08
CA ARG A 3 -15.20 16.45 -23.78
C ARG A 3 -15.25 14.92 -23.78
N ARG A 4 -14.57 14.28 -22.84
CA ARG A 4 -14.60 12.81 -22.67
C ARG A 4 -15.97 12.38 -22.14
N LYS A 5 -16.51 11.31 -22.69
CA LYS A 5 -17.73 10.71 -22.15
C LYS A 5 -17.41 9.90 -20.88
N PRO A 6 -18.39 9.71 -19.99
CA PRO A 6 -18.19 8.89 -18.78
C PRO A 6 -17.66 7.48 -19.07
N GLU A 7 -18.18 6.84 -20.11
CA GLU A 7 -17.78 5.50 -20.55
C GLU A 7 -16.30 5.48 -20.97
N ASP A 8 -15.83 6.52 -21.66
CA ASP A 8 -14.43 6.64 -22.10
C ASP A 8 -13.49 6.80 -20.89
N ILE A 9 -13.94 7.48 -19.82
CA ILE A 9 -13.18 7.64 -18.59
C ILE A 9 -13.05 6.30 -17.86
N ILE A 10 -14.14 5.56 -17.72
CA ILE A 10 -14.16 4.23 -17.09
C ILE A 10 -13.24 3.29 -17.87
N ALA A 11 -13.39 3.22 -19.19
CA ALA A 11 -12.56 2.37 -20.05
C ALA A 11 -11.06 2.69 -19.96
N LEU A 12 -10.69 3.99 -19.86
CA LEU A 12 -9.29 4.40 -19.67
C LEU A 12 -8.72 3.94 -18.33
N VAL A 13 -9.51 4.07 -17.26
CA VAL A 13 -9.08 3.65 -15.93
C VAL A 13 -8.96 2.13 -15.85
N ASP A 14 -9.90 1.40 -16.44
CA ASP A 14 -9.88 -0.05 -16.45
C ASP A 14 -8.71 -0.60 -17.30
N ALA A 15 -8.44 0.00 -18.47
CA ALA A 15 -7.28 -0.36 -19.28
C ALA A 15 -5.95 -0.15 -18.51
N HIS A 16 -5.80 0.98 -17.82
CA HIS A 16 -4.63 1.24 -17.01
C HIS A 16 -4.56 0.32 -15.77
N TYR A 17 -5.71 -0.06 -15.22
CA TYR A 17 -5.80 -1.03 -14.15
C TYR A 17 -5.20 -2.39 -14.56
N ASP A 18 -5.55 -2.88 -15.75
CA ASP A 18 -5.04 -4.14 -16.28
C ASP A 18 -3.55 -4.04 -16.63
N GLU A 19 -3.14 -2.93 -17.25
CA GLU A 19 -1.74 -2.68 -17.61
C GLU A 19 -0.81 -2.62 -16.39
N THR A 20 -1.29 -2.10 -15.26
CA THR A 20 -0.50 -1.93 -14.03
C THR A 20 -0.71 -3.01 -13.00
N GLU A 21 -1.33 -4.14 -13.34
CA GLU A 21 -1.57 -5.26 -12.43
C GLU A 21 -0.31 -5.73 -11.68
N PRO A 22 0.85 -5.97 -12.34
CA PRO A 22 2.05 -6.41 -11.63
C PRO A 22 2.58 -5.39 -10.63
N LEU A 23 2.47 -4.08 -10.94
CA LEU A 23 2.83 -2.99 -10.03
C LEU A 23 1.93 -2.98 -8.80
N ARG A 24 0.61 -3.15 -8.99
CA ARG A 24 -0.36 -3.15 -7.90
C ARG A 24 -0.20 -4.36 -7.00
N THR A 25 -0.05 -5.55 -7.58
CA THR A 25 0.22 -6.80 -6.83
C THR A 25 1.44 -6.62 -5.93
N ARG A 26 2.53 -6.07 -6.45
CA ARG A 26 3.72 -5.77 -5.65
C ARG A 26 3.42 -4.79 -4.51
N MET A 27 2.64 -3.73 -4.76
CA MET A 27 2.25 -2.77 -3.72
C MET A 27 1.38 -3.40 -2.63
N GLU A 28 0.55 -4.37 -2.99
CA GLU A 28 -0.29 -5.14 -2.08
C GLU A 28 0.56 -6.11 -1.24
N ASP A 29 1.47 -6.84 -1.86
CA ASP A 29 2.42 -7.73 -1.19
C ASP A 29 3.28 -6.98 -0.17
N ASP A 30 3.81 -5.81 -0.54
CA ASP A 30 4.59 -4.97 0.37
C ASP A 30 3.75 -4.45 1.54
N HIS A 31 2.48 -4.16 1.29
CA HIS A 31 1.54 -3.77 2.35
C HIS A 31 1.19 -4.95 3.27
N ALA A 32 1.05 -6.16 2.74
CA ALA A 32 0.84 -7.38 3.53
C ALA A 32 2.03 -7.64 4.47
N LEU A 33 3.27 -7.47 3.97
CA LEU A 33 4.48 -7.53 4.80
C LEU A 33 4.46 -6.48 5.93
N TYR A 34 4.10 -5.24 5.62
CA TYR A 34 4.01 -4.16 6.60
C TYR A 34 2.95 -4.43 7.68
N ARG A 35 1.79 -4.97 7.28
CA ARG A 35 0.71 -5.32 8.20
C ARG A 35 0.98 -6.56 9.04
N LEU A 36 2.10 -7.24 8.82
CA LEU A 36 2.45 -8.50 9.46
C LEU A 36 1.34 -9.54 9.25
N GLU A 37 0.85 -9.67 8.02
CA GLU A 37 -0.12 -10.72 7.72
C GLU A 37 0.43 -12.08 8.17
N PRO A 38 -0.37 -12.87 8.91
CA PRO A 38 0.12 -14.09 9.52
C PRO A 38 0.70 -15.04 8.47
N TYR A 39 1.96 -15.45 8.66
CA TYR A 39 2.55 -16.51 7.86
C TYR A 39 1.91 -17.83 8.24
N ASP A 40 1.45 -18.59 7.24
CA ASP A 40 0.90 -19.93 7.43
C ASP A 40 1.97 -20.98 7.09
N ALA A 41 2.42 -21.72 8.11
CA ALA A 41 3.37 -22.81 7.95
C ALA A 41 2.71 -24.12 7.52
N GLY A 42 1.38 -24.16 7.40
CA GLY A 42 0.60 -25.33 7.08
C GLY A 42 -0.05 -26.01 8.30
N GLU A 43 -0.99 -26.89 8.01
CA GLU A 43 -1.79 -27.57 9.04
C GLU A 43 -0.90 -28.44 9.96
N GLY A 44 -1.05 -28.24 11.27
CA GLY A 44 -0.28 -28.97 12.29
C GLY A 44 1.10 -28.40 12.61
N TYR A 45 1.51 -27.32 11.97
CA TYR A 45 2.78 -26.65 12.26
C TYR A 45 2.59 -25.34 13.02
N GLN A 46 3.60 -24.97 13.83
CA GLN A 46 3.62 -23.66 14.48
C GLN A 46 4.06 -22.60 13.48
N SER A 47 3.23 -21.58 13.31
CA SER A 47 3.52 -20.45 12.43
C SER A 47 4.22 -19.32 13.17
N TYR A 48 5.28 -18.79 12.58
CA TYR A 48 6.01 -17.62 13.06
C TYR A 48 5.92 -16.50 12.04
N THR A 49 5.60 -15.30 12.48
CA THR A 49 5.61 -14.09 11.67
C THR A 49 6.54 -13.07 12.30
N SER A 50 7.59 -12.69 11.57
CA SER A 50 8.55 -11.68 12.03
C SER A 50 7.92 -10.28 11.99
N ASN A 51 8.21 -9.45 13.00
CA ASN A 51 7.81 -8.04 13.04
C ASN A 51 8.85 -7.10 12.42
N GLU A 52 9.94 -7.63 11.89
CA GLU A 52 11.02 -6.84 11.29
C GLU A 52 10.56 -5.95 10.13
N PRO A 53 9.68 -6.42 9.19
CA PRO A 53 9.25 -5.59 8.09
C PRO A 53 8.59 -4.28 8.55
N GLN A 54 7.66 -4.36 9.49
CA GLN A 54 6.99 -3.19 10.05
C GLN A 54 7.98 -2.28 10.77
N THR A 55 8.80 -2.84 11.65
CA THR A 55 9.79 -2.07 12.42
C THR A 55 10.78 -1.33 11.52
N PHE A 56 11.22 -1.96 10.43
CA PHE A 56 12.12 -1.36 9.47
C PHE A 56 11.44 -0.21 8.70
N ALA A 57 10.25 -0.45 8.18
CA ALA A 57 9.48 0.57 7.46
C ALA A 57 9.16 1.77 8.35
N ASP A 58 8.72 1.56 9.59
CA ASP A 58 8.41 2.63 10.55
C ASP A 58 9.64 3.49 10.86
N LYS A 59 10.82 2.90 10.99
CA LYS A 59 12.07 3.66 11.17
C LYS A 59 12.37 4.54 9.97
N VAL A 60 12.24 4.01 8.74
CA VAL A 60 12.50 4.78 7.52
C VAL A 60 11.48 5.91 7.38
N MET A 61 10.20 5.63 7.61
CA MET A 61 9.14 6.65 7.61
C MET A 61 9.42 7.74 8.64
N GLY A 62 9.82 7.36 9.86
CA GLY A 62 10.20 8.29 10.92
C GLY A 62 11.38 9.19 10.54
N TRP A 63 12.37 8.68 9.80
CA TRP A 63 13.48 9.51 9.30
C TRP A 63 13.04 10.49 8.22
N ILE A 64 12.19 10.07 7.29
CA ILE A 64 11.67 10.94 6.22
C ILE A 64 10.77 12.02 6.82
N SER A 65 9.83 11.65 7.69
CA SER A 65 8.89 12.60 8.30
C SER A 65 9.56 13.51 9.34
N GLY A 66 10.61 13.05 10.02
CA GLY A 66 11.40 13.84 10.97
C GLY A 66 12.44 14.77 10.35
N ALA A 67 12.80 14.59 9.06
CA ALA A 67 13.81 15.43 8.41
C ALA A 67 13.30 16.89 8.28
N GLU A 68 14.15 17.87 8.47
CA GLU A 68 13.77 19.28 8.31
C GLU A 68 13.50 19.60 6.84
N MET A 69 12.31 20.16 6.58
CA MET A 69 11.93 20.57 5.23
C MET A 69 12.24 22.05 5.02
N THR A 70 13.10 22.35 4.06
CA THR A 70 13.38 23.71 3.65
C THR A 70 12.90 23.93 2.22
N VAL A 71 12.24 25.06 1.99
CA VAL A 71 11.85 25.51 0.65
C VAL A 71 12.78 26.66 0.28
N ARG A 72 13.56 26.49 -0.79
CA ARG A 72 14.44 27.54 -1.30
C ARG A 72 14.27 27.71 -2.80
N ILE A 73 14.13 28.96 -3.24
CA ILE A 73 14.09 29.33 -4.66
C ILE A 73 15.48 29.79 -5.06
N PRO A 74 16.16 29.07 -5.97
CA PRO A 74 17.49 29.49 -6.44
C PRO A 74 17.45 30.88 -7.05
N HIS A 75 18.46 31.69 -6.78
CA HIS A 75 18.63 33.01 -7.39
C HIS A 75 20.11 33.26 -7.70
N ASP A 76 20.40 33.86 -8.84
CA ASP A 76 21.74 34.17 -9.30
C ASP A 76 22.27 35.48 -8.66
N GLY A 77 22.24 35.58 -7.39
CA GLY A 77 23.08 36.31 -6.44
C GLY A 77 23.11 37.84 -6.45
N ALA A 78 22.82 38.56 -7.49
CA ALA A 78 23.15 39.96 -7.62
C ALA A 78 22.02 40.96 -7.33
N ASP A 79 20.76 40.58 -7.46
CA ASP A 79 19.62 41.48 -7.36
C ASP A 79 18.91 41.33 -5.99
N ALA A 80 18.99 42.40 -5.17
CA ALA A 80 18.35 42.43 -3.84
C ALA A 80 16.80 42.37 -3.91
N GLU A 81 16.20 43.00 -4.94
CA GLU A 81 14.72 42.97 -5.10
C GLU A 81 14.23 41.58 -5.49
N LEU A 82 14.98 40.89 -6.34
CA LEU A 82 14.66 39.48 -6.71
C LEU A 82 14.79 38.56 -5.51
N ARG A 83 15.78 38.79 -4.64
CA ARG A 83 15.98 38.02 -3.40
C ARG A 83 14.78 38.19 -2.47
N GLU A 84 14.33 39.42 -2.22
CA GLU A 84 13.19 39.69 -1.36
C GLU A 84 11.92 39.06 -1.91
N LYS A 85 11.66 39.12 -3.23
CA LYS A 85 10.52 38.45 -3.89
C LYS A 85 10.58 36.94 -3.74
N ASN A 86 11.75 36.34 -3.83
CA ASN A 86 11.90 34.89 -3.64
C ASN A 86 11.70 34.47 -2.19
N ASP A 87 12.21 35.24 -1.22
CA ASP A 87 11.95 35.01 0.21
C ASP A 87 10.43 35.08 0.54
N GLN A 88 9.71 36.01 -0.07
CA GLN A 88 8.24 36.09 0.07
C GLN A 88 7.54 34.85 -0.51
N LYS A 89 8.00 34.36 -1.67
CA LYS A 89 7.44 33.12 -2.27
C LYS A 89 7.75 31.89 -1.42
N GLU A 90 8.96 31.78 -0.87
CA GLU A 90 9.34 30.70 0.04
C GLU A 90 8.44 30.65 1.28
N ARG A 91 8.25 31.82 1.92
CA ARG A 91 7.33 31.93 3.08
C ARG A 91 5.89 31.57 2.71
N PHE A 92 5.43 32.01 1.54
CA PHE A 92 4.10 31.66 1.04
C PHE A 92 3.96 30.14 0.85
N LEU A 93 4.93 29.46 0.21
CA LEU A 93 4.90 28.01 0.02
C LEU A 93 4.89 27.26 1.35
N ILE A 94 5.71 27.69 2.32
CA ILE A 94 5.68 27.11 3.67
C ILE A 94 4.30 27.30 4.32
N GLY A 95 3.72 28.50 4.17
CA GLY A 95 2.36 28.77 4.67
C GLY A 95 1.29 27.89 4.03
N VAL A 96 1.39 27.64 2.72
CA VAL A 96 0.49 26.73 1.99
C VAL A 96 0.58 25.29 2.52
N LEU A 97 1.80 24.78 2.75
CA LEU A 97 2.01 23.43 3.28
C LEU A 97 1.44 23.29 4.69
N ARG A 98 1.67 24.29 5.56
CA ARG A 98 1.07 24.31 6.92
C ARG A 98 -0.45 24.35 6.88
N ALA A 99 -1.04 25.17 6.01
CA ALA A 99 -2.49 25.24 5.86
C ALA A 99 -3.08 23.92 5.31
N ALA A 100 -2.34 23.20 4.46
CA ALA A 100 -2.72 21.87 4.02
C ALA A 100 -2.70 20.86 5.17
N ASP A 101 -1.68 20.88 6.02
CA ASP A 101 -1.61 20.03 7.20
C ASP A 101 -2.75 20.31 8.21
N GLU A 102 -3.01 21.59 8.51
CA GLU A 102 -4.14 21.97 9.38
C GLU A 102 -5.48 21.46 8.86
N ARG A 103 -5.68 21.53 7.53
CA ARG A 103 -6.88 21.00 6.89
C ARG A 103 -6.95 19.49 6.99
N LEU A 104 -5.87 18.75 6.70
CA LEU A 104 -5.84 17.30 6.82
C LEU A 104 -6.10 16.86 8.26
N CYS A 105 -5.49 17.52 9.25
CA CYS A 105 -5.74 17.26 10.65
C CYS A 105 -7.21 17.51 11.04
N SER A 106 -7.85 18.57 10.49
CA SER A 106 -9.28 18.84 10.73
C SER A 106 -10.19 17.74 10.16
N LEU A 107 -9.72 16.98 9.16
CA LEU A 107 -10.38 15.81 8.58
C LEU A 107 -10.01 14.51 9.28
N MET A 108 -9.34 14.56 10.43
CA MET A 108 -8.81 13.40 11.16
C MET A 108 -7.82 12.56 10.34
N MET A 109 -7.12 13.20 9.41
CA MET A 109 -6.08 12.56 8.58
C MET A 109 -4.68 12.94 9.11
N PRO A 110 -3.68 12.06 8.95
CA PRO A 110 -2.29 12.42 9.20
C PRO A 110 -1.88 13.63 8.36
N ASN A 111 -0.84 14.35 8.77
CA ASN A 111 -0.30 15.46 8.00
C ASN A 111 0.17 15.00 6.61
N LEU A 112 0.29 15.94 5.67
CA LEU A 112 0.67 15.68 4.28
C LEU A 112 1.97 14.89 4.16
N ARG A 113 2.94 15.25 4.97
CA ARG A 113 4.28 14.67 4.94
C ARG A 113 4.28 13.22 5.41
N ASP A 114 3.56 12.90 6.48
CA ASP A 114 3.45 11.54 7.00
C ASP A 114 2.76 10.62 5.98
N GLN A 115 1.69 11.11 5.34
CA GLN A 115 1.00 10.35 4.29
C GLN A 115 1.91 10.11 3.08
N LEU A 116 2.61 11.14 2.59
CA LEU A 116 3.53 11.00 1.45
C LEU A 116 4.73 10.11 1.81
N SER A 117 5.24 10.18 3.04
CA SER A 117 6.29 9.29 3.52
C SER A 117 5.82 7.82 3.52
N TRP A 118 4.61 7.58 4.00
CA TRP A 118 4.02 6.25 4.00
C TRP A 118 3.89 5.68 2.57
N TYR A 119 3.35 6.45 1.62
CA TYR A 119 3.25 6.02 0.22
C TYR A 119 4.63 5.81 -0.41
N THR A 120 5.56 6.70 -0.18
CA THR A 120 6.92 6.60 -0.70
C THR A 120 7.63 5.34 -0.23
N VAL A 121 7.52 5.03 1.06
CA VAL A 121 8.20 3.88 1.68
C VAL A 121 7.55 2.56 1.30
N LEU A 122 6.23 2.47 1.36
CA LEU A 122 5.52 1.20 1.17
C LEU A 122 5.08 0.95 -0.28
N ARG A 123 4.64 2.00 -0.99
CA ARG A 123 4.21 1.84 -2.39
C ARG A 123 5.35 2.02 -3.39
N GLY A 124 6.45 2.70 -2.97
CA GLY A 124 7.52 3.11 -3.86
C GLY A 124 7.11 4.20 -4.85
N TRP A 125 5.99 4.86 -4.60
CA TRP A 125 5.42 5.93 -5.40
C TRP A 125 4.85 7.01 -4.49
N TYR A 126 4.72 8.23 -5.01
CA TYR A 126 3.94 9.29 -4.39
C TYR A 126 2.91 9.82 -5.37
N ALA A 127 1.75 10.20 -4.87
CA ALA A 127 0.70 10.82 -5.67
C ALA A 127 -0.10 11.81 -4.83
N GLY A 128 -0.70 12.78 -5.51
CA GLY A 128 -1.61 13.73 -4.89
C GLY A 128 -2.11 14.76 -5.87
N ARG A 129 -3.09 15.52 -5.41
CA ARG A 129 -3.72 16.59 -6.16
C ARG A 129 -3.40 17.93 -5.50
N ALA A 130 -3.11 18.96 -6.30
CA ALA A 130 -2.91 20.33 -5.82
C ALA A 130 -3.76 21.30 -6.68
N LEU A 131 -4.74 21.94 -6.07
CA LEU A 131 -5.69 22.84 -6.72
C LEU A 131 -5.93 24.11 -5.91
N LEU A 132 -6.30 25.19 -6.58
CA LEU A 132 -6.91 26.35 -5.94
C LEU A 132 -8.39 26.09 -5.72
N ALA A 133 -8.83 26.13 -4.49
CA ALA A 133 -10.21 25.96 -4.08
C ALA A 133 -10.74 27.24 -3.40
N LYS A 134 -12.05 27.45 -3.45
CA LYS A 134 -12.73 28.54 -2.74
C LYS A 134 -13.49 27.99 -1.55
N ARG A 135 -13.41 28.70 -0.43
CA ARG A 135 -14.27 28.47 0.74
C ARG A 135 -15.63 29.11 0.54
N GLU A 136 -16.57 28.79 1.41
CA GLU A 136 -17.90 29.37 1.44
C GLU A 136 -17.87 30.90 1.65
N ASP A 137 -16.89 31.39 2.40
CA ASP A 137 -16.65 32.81 2.64
C ASP A 137 -16.05 33.56 1.43
N GLY A 138 -15.80 32.84 0.32
CA GLY A 138 -15.19 33.36 -0.90
C GLY A 138 -13.67 33.44 -0.89
N SER A 139 -13.00 33.14 0.25
CA SER A 139 -11.53 33.09 0.33
C SER A 139 -10.97 31.92 -0.49
N THR A 140 -9.77 32.12 -1.05
CA THR A 140 -9.08 31.09 -1.85
C THR A 140 -8.00 30.43 -1.03
N TYR A 141 -7.88 29.12 -1.15
CA TYR A 141 -6.80 28.33 -0.53
C TYR A 141 -6.25 27.31 -1.53
N VAL A 142 -5.06 26.79 -1.24
CA VAL A 142 -4.48 25.70 -2.00
C VAL A 142 -4.92 24.38 -1.37
N ASP A 143 -5.68 23.61 -2.11
CA ASP A 143 -6.14 22.28 -1.71
C ASP A 143 -5.10 21.24 -2.16
N ILE A 144 -4.26 20.78 -1.23
CA ILE A 144 -3.33 19.67 -1.45
C ILE A 144 -3.91 18.44 -0.76
N THR A 145 -4.18 17.40 -1.55
CA THR A 145 -4.73 16.13 -1.07
C THR A 145 -3.83 15.00 -1.54
N PRO A 146 -3.17 14.26 -0.63
CA PRO A 146 -2.42 13.08 -0.99
C PRO A 146 -3.36 11.98 -1.48
N TRP A 147 -2.91 11.22 -2.46
CA TRP A 147 -3.60 10.07 -3.04
C TRP A 147 -2.79 8.80 -2.84
N ASP A 148 -3.44 7.68 -2.53
CA ASP A 148 -2.75 6.39 -2.52
C ASP A 148 -2.40 5.99 -3.96
N PRO A 149 -1.12 5.80 -4.30
CA PRO A 149 -0.70 5.38 -5.63
C PRO A 149 -1.36 4.07 -6.10
N LEU A 150 -1.71 3.18 -5.19
CA LEU A 150 -2.43 1.93 -5.50
C LEU A 150 -3.78 2.17 -6.19
N HIS A 151 -4.43 3.28 -5.86
CA HIS A 151 -5.75 3.67 -6.38
C HIS A 151 -5.69 4.88 -7.31
N THR A 152 -4.49 5.24 -7.74
CA THR A 152 -4.25 6.35 -8.67
C THR A 152 -3.92 5.83 -10.05
N TYR A 153 -4.63 6.31 -11.05
CA TYR A 153 -4.50 5.92 -12.45
C TYR A 153 -4.09 7.14 -13.26
N TRP A 154 -3.27 6.97 -14.29
CA TRP A 154 -2.73 8.10 -15.04
C TRP A 154 -2.42 7.73 -16.49
N GLY A 155 -2.29 8.74 -17.33
CA GLY A 155 -1.78 8.59 -18.69
C GLY A 155 -0.77 9.68 -18.99
N VAL A 156 0.35 9.29 -19.58
CA VAL A 156 1.45 10.19 -19.93
C VAL A 156 1.54 10.31 -21.45
N GLY A 157 1.64 11.54 -21.93
CA GLY A 157 1.91 11.85 -23.31
C GLY A 157 3.26 12.55 -23.50
N PRO A 158 3.56 13.04 -24.71
CA PRO A 158 4.83 13.68 -25.01
C PRO A 158 5.13 14.91 -24.15
N ASP A 159 4.10 15.62 -23.72
CA ASP A 159 4.19 16.85 -22.92
C ASP A 159 4.03 16.60 -21.39
N GLY A 160 4.02 15.34 -20.95
CA GLY A 160 3.83 14.93 -19.56
C GLY A 160 2.45 14.33 -19.30
N LEU A 161 1.93 14.55 -18.09
CA LEU A 161 0.67 13.95 -17.66
C LEU A 161 -0.51 14.49 -18.45
N GLU A 162 -1.23 13.62 -19.15
CA GLU A 162 -2.42 13.97 -19.95
C GLU A 162 -3.72 13.85 -19.17
N TRP A 163 -3.79 12.87 -18.27
CA TRP A 163 -4.92 12.66 -17.39
C TRP A 163 -4.48 11.92 -16.12
N ALA A 164 -5.25 12.09 -15.06
CA ALA A 164 -5.13 11.30 -13.85
C ALA A 164 -6.51 11.08 -13.22
N CYS A 165 -6.67 9.95 -12.54
CA CYS A 165 -7.90 9.58 -11.86
C CYS A 165 -7.60 8.96 -10.51
N TYR A 166 -8.32 9.37 -9.49
CA TYR A 166 -8.32 8.70 -8.19
C TYR A 166 -9.61 7.90 -8.04
N LYS A 167 -9.48 6.58 -7.86
CA LYS A 167 -10.60 5.66 -7.69
C LYS A 167 -10.72 5.32 -6.20
N MET A 168 -11.86 5.63 -5.60
CA MET A 168 -12.12 5.37 -4.19
C MET A 168 -13.47 4.69 -4.00
N VAL A 169 -13.64 3.96 -2.92
CA VAL A 169 -14.93 3.37 -2.52
C VAL A 169 -15.59 4.30 -1.50
N LYS A 170 -16.88 4.59 -1.70
CA LYS A 170 -17.68 5.39 -0.77
C LYS A 170 -19.05 4.78 -0.57
N THR A 171 -19.59 4.91 0.64
CA THR A 171 -20.97 4.49 0.91
C THR A 171 -21.99 5.45 0.23
N LYS A 172 -23.22 5.01 0.11
CA LYS A 172 -24.30 5.83 -0.47
C LYS A 172 -24.51 7.14 0.29
N GLU A 173 -24.41 7.09 1.62
CA GLU A 173 -24.56 8.25 2.51
C GLU A 173 -23.42 9.25 2.30
N GLN A 174 -22.17 8.76 2.19
CA GLN A 174 -21.01 9.61 1.91
C GLN A 174 -21.12 10.28 0.54
N ILE A 175 -21.56 9.54 -0.48
CA ILE A 175 -21.76 10.08 -1.83
C ILE A 175 -22.86 11.14 -1.82
N PHE A 176 -23.97 10.86 -1.15
CA PHE A 176 -25.06 11.82 -1.03
C PHE A 176 -24.63 13.09 -0.27
N ALA A 177 -23.97 12.94 0.87
CA ALA A 177 -23.47 14.06 1.68
C ALA A 177 -22.47 14.94 0.92
N GLN A 178 -21.55 14.32 0.15
CA GLN A 178 -20.47 15.05 -0.51
C GLN A 178 -20.88 15.62 -1.88
N TYR A 179 -21.72 14.91 -2.64
CA TYR A 179 -22.01 15.24 -4.04
C TYR A 179 -23.50 15.52 -4.31
N ASN A 180 -24.36 15.30 -3.31
CA ASN A 180 -25.82 15.39 -3.44
C ASN A 180 -26.39 14.49 -4.54
N VAL A 181 -25.79 13.31 -4.74
CA VAL A 181 -26.20 12.31 -5.72
C VAL A 181 -26.83 11.12 -5.02
N LYS A 182 -28.08 10.80 -5.38
CA LYS A 182 -28.77 9.60 -4.89
C LYS A 182 -28.35 8.39 -5.74
N ILE A 183 -28.00 7.31 -5.06
CA ILE A 183 -27.65 6.01 -5.62
C ILE A 183 -28.83 5.06 -5.45
N ASP A 184 -29.36 4.56 -6.57
CA ASP A 184 -30.53 3.69 -6.63
C ASP A 184 -30.23 2.21 -6.92
N TRP A 185 -28.96 1.88 -7.19
CA TRP A 185 -28.52 0.47 -7.34
C TRP A 185 -28.08 -0.13 -6.00
N GLU A 186 -28.11 -1.46 -5.95
CA GLU A 186 -27.50 -2.20 -4.84
C GLU A 186 -25.98 -2.12 -4.95
N THR A 187 -25.32 -1.80 -3.85
CA THR A 187 -23.86 -1.79 -3.79
C THR A 187 -23.34 -3.23 -3.79
N SER A 188 -22.20 -3.46 -4.45
CA SER A 188 -21.54 -4.75 -4.42
C SER A 188 -21.27 -5.17 -2.96
N GLN A 189 -21.66 -6.40 -2.61
CA GLN A 189 -21.41 -6.94 -1.26
C GLN A 189 -19.91 -6.98 -0.91
N ALA A 190 -19.05 -7.12 -1.92
CA ALA A 190 -17.61 -7.17 -1.72
C ALA A 190 -16.98 -5.81 -1.37
N ALA A 191 -17.61 -4.70 -1.77
CA ALA A 191 -17.04 -3.36 -1.62
C ALA A 191 -17.75 -2.50 -0.57
N GLU A 192 -18.89 -2.94 -0.03
CA GLU A 192 -19.77 -2.16 0.87
C GLU A 192 -20.06 -0.72 0.38
N GLY A 193 -19.82 -0.43 -0.89
CA GLY A 193 -19.94 0.91 -1.45
C GLY A 193 -19.95 0.96 -2.97
N SER A 194 -19.95 2.16 -3.51
CA SER A 194 -19.80 2.43 -4.95
C SER A 194 -18.44 3.05 -5.23
N PHE A 195 -17.91 2.79 -6.40
CA PHE A 195 -16.65 3.41 -6.84
C PHE A 195 -16.88 4.84 -7.25
N VAL A 196 -16.05 5.73 -6.75
CA VAL A 196 -16.03 7.15 -7.13
C VAL A 196 -14.73 7.41 -7.88
N TYR A 197 -14.84 7.93 -9.11
CA TYR A 197 -13.74 8.31 -9.96
C TYR A 197 -13.61 9.83 -9.92
N ASP A 198 -12.53 10.35 -9.36
CA ASP A 198 -12.17 11.77 -9.41
C ASP A 198 -11.15 11.97 -10.53
N PHE A 199 -11.66 12.28 -11.72
CA PHE A 199 -10.90 12.33 -12.97
C PHE A 199 -10.52 13.75 -13.34
N TYR A 200 -9.26 13.95 -13.71
CA TYR A 200 -8.70 15.21 -14.20
C TYR A 200 -8.03 15.01 -15.55
N ASP A 201 -8.36 15.86 -16.48
CA ASP A 201 -7.56 16.10 -17.69
C ASP A 201 -6.89 17.48 -17.60
N LYS A 202 -6.30 17.97 -18.69
CA LYS A 202 -5.60 19.26 -18.73
C LYS A 202 -6.47 20.45 -18.32
N ASP A 203 -7.77 20.41 -18.61
CA ASP A 203 -8.67 21.53 -18.44
C ASP A 203 -9.82 21.26 -17.48
N MET A 204 -10.25 20.00 -17.38
CA MET A 204 -11.52 19.62 -16.77
C MET A 204 -11.34 18.63 -15.59
N ASN A 205 -12.21 18.78 -14.62
CA ASN A 205 -12.46 17.79 -13.58
C ASN A 205 -13.84 17.16 -13.77
N THR A 206 -13.91 15.86 -13.68
CA THR A 206 -15.16 15.07 -13.77
C THR A 206 -15.21 14.09 -12.61
N ILE A 207 -16.32 14.06 -11.88
CA ILE A 207 -16.53 13.07 -10.82
C ILE A 207 -17.66 12.14 -11.26
N LEU A 208 -17.36 10.85 -11.30
CA LEU A 208 -18.28 9.78 -11.66
C LEU A 208 -18.47 8.84 -10.47
N VAL A 209 -19.68 8.31 -10.33
CA VAL A 209 -19.98 7.23 -9.40
C VAL A 209 -20.42 6.01 -10.20
N HIS A 210 -19.82 4.86 -9.92
CA HIS A 210 -20.02 3.61 -10.66
C HIS A 210 -20.33 2.46 -9.68
N ASN A 211 -21.21 1.53 -10.11
CA ASN A 211 -21.60 0.39 -9.27
C ASN A 211 -20.53 -0.70 -9.12
N GLY A 212 -19.48 -0.68 -9.94
CA GLY A 212 -18.42 -1.70 -9.93
C GLY A 212 -18.75 -2.98 -10.70
N ASP A 213 -19.92 -3.06 -11.33
CA ASP A 213 -20.32 -4.21 -12.14
C ASP A 213 -19.96 -3.95 -13.61
N MET A 214 -19.02 -4.75 -14.13
CA MET A 214 -18.59 -4.67 -15.54
C MET A 214 -19.67 -5.18 -16.52
N ASN A 215 -20.52 -6.12 -16.10
CA ASN A 215 -21.57 -6.71 -16.94
C ASN A 215 -22.83 -5.85 -16.97
N ASN A 216 -23.13 -5.17 -15.84
CA ASN A 216 -24.28 -4.27 -15.72
C ASN A 216 -23.79 -2.91 -15.20
N SER A 217 -23.00 -2.22 -16.03
CA SER A 217 -22.35 -0.96 -15.70
C SER A 217 -23.37 0.17 -15.51
N LEU A 218 -23.59 0.55 -14.27
CA LEU A 218 -24.44 1.67 -13.89
C LEU A 218 -23.56 2.80 -13.36
N TYR A 219 -23.73 4.00 -13.89
CA TYR A 219 -22.99 5.16 -13.41
C TYR A 219 -23.87 6.39 -13.24
N ARG A 220 -23.44 7.32 -12.39
CA ARG A 220 -24.00 8.65 -12.21
C ARG A 220 -22.88 9.69 -12.28
N VAL A 221 -23.12 10.77 -12.97
CA VAL A 221 -22.19 11.90 -13.04
C VAL A 221 -22.45 12.79 -11.82
N ALA A 222 -21.57 12.73 -10.83
CA ALA A 222 -21.67 13.54 -9.63
C ALA A 222 -21.24 14.99 -9.86
N LYS A 223 -20.19 15.19 -10.67
CA LYS A 223 -19.73 16.50 -11.10
C LYS A 223 -19.48 16.47 -12.60
N LYS A 224 -20.30 17.18 -13.34
CA LYS A 224 -20.06 17.37 -14.78
C LYS A 224 -18.77 18.15 -14.97
N GLN A 225 -18.11 17.91 -16.10
CA GLN A 225 -16.86 18.54 -16.52
C GLN A 225 -16.77 20.02 -16.17
N VAL A 226 -16.09 20.32 -15.08
CA VAL A 226 -15.88 21.68 -14.57
C VAL A 226 -14.42 22.07 -14.85
N ARG A 227 -14.22 23.26 -15.41
CA ARG A 227 -12.86 23.79 -15.60
C ARG A 227 -12.20 24.04 -14.26
N HIS A 228 -11.00 23.51 -14.08
CA HIS A 228 -10.20 23.72 -12.85
C HIS A 228 -9.18 24.86 -12.99
N GLY A 229 -8.93 25.36 -14.21
CA GLY A 229 -8.11 26.54 -14.45
C GLY A 229 -6.60 26.39 -14.22
N ALA A 230 -6.10 25.19 -13.95
CA ALA A 230 -4.68 24.97 -13.68
C ALA A 230 -3.80 24.97 -14.97
N GLY A 231 -4.41 24.85 -16.16
CA GLY A 231 -3.71 24.79 -17.45
C GLY A 231 -2.89 23.51 -17.69
N ARG A 232 -2.89 22.60 -16.72
CA ARG A 232 -2.27 21.26 -16.76
C ARG A 232 -3.04 20.35 -15.83
N VAL A 233 -2.81 19.04 -15.91
CA VAL A 233 -3.36 18.09 -14.93
C VAL A 233 -2.87 18.47 -13.53
N PRO A 234 -3.76 18.79 -12.58
CA PRO A 234 -3.38 19.29 -11.26
C PRO A 234 -3.03 18.16 -10.27
N VAL A 235 -2.44 17.11 -10.81
CA VAL A 235 -2.02 15.90 -10.06
C VAL A 235 -0.52 15.78 -10.21
N PHE A 236 0.15 15.50 -9.11
CA PHE A 236 1.53 15.08 -9.09
C PHE A 236 1.59 13.60 -8.79
N ILE A 237 2.38 12.86 -9.55
CA ILE A 237 2.62 11.43 -9.38
C ILE A 237 4.01 11.10 -9.87
N GLY A 238 4.69 10.21 -9.17
CA GLY A 238 6.02 9.78 -9.58
C GLY A 238 6.52 8.57 -8.79
N PRO A 239 7.41 7.79 -9.42
CA PRO A 239 8.08 6.66 -8.79
C PRO A 239 9.22 7.13 -7.89
N VAL A 240 9.54 6.33 -6.88
CA VAL A 240 10.68 6.49 -5.98
C VAL A 240 11.59 5.29 -6.13
N GLY A 241 12.91 5.50 -6.19
CA GLY A 241 13.88 4.43 -6.35
C GLY A 241 13.76 3.66 -7.67
N ALA A 242 13.15 4.29 -8.69
CA ALA A 242 12.90 3.65 -9.97
C ALA A 242 14.20 3.38 -10.74
N ASN A 243 14.26 2.22 -11.37
CA ASN A 243 15.24 1.99 -12.43
C ASN A 243 14.87 2.85 -13.64
N PRO A 244 15.85 3.43 -14.37
CA PRO A 244 15.57 4.11 -15.61
C PRO A 244 14.88 3.18 -16.60
N LEU A 245 13.78 3.65 -17.21
CA LEU A 245 13.19 2.96 -18.35
C LEU A 245 14.18 2.96 -19.50
N ILE A 246 14.61 1.79 -19.94
CA ILE A 246 15.43 1.64 -21.13
C ILE A 246 14.48 1.52 -22.32
N LEU A 247 14.14 2.66 -22.91
CA LEU A 247 13.34 2.71 -24.13
C LEU A 247 14.08 2.04 -25.29
N GLY A 248 13.41 1.16 -26.04
CA GLY A 248 13.96 0.54 -27.25
C GLY A 248 14.68 -0.78 -27.06
N MET A 249 14.75 -1.35 -25.88
CA MET A 249 15.09 -2.76 -25.73
C MET A 249 13.93 -3.64 -26.20
N ASN A 250 14.21 -4.59 -27.04
CA ASN A 250 13.26 -5.59 -27.57
C ASN A 250 12.81 -6.56 -26.48
N ASN A 251 12.30 -6.08 -25.40
CA ASN A 251 11.88 -6.98 -24.36
C ASN A 251 10.48 -6.77 -24.00
N THR A 252 9.99 -7.64 -24.36
CA THR A 252 9.25 -8.75 -23.84
C THR A 252 8.08 -8.35 -22.98
N THR A 253 8.06 -7.25 -22.30
CA THR A 253 6.83 -6.78 -21.66
C THR A 253 7.05 -5.38 -21.07
N ILE A 254 6.37 -4.41 -21.60
CA ILE A 254 6.11 -3.12 -20.94
C ILE A 254 5.65 -3.35 -19.48
N ILE A 255 4.96 -4.44 -19.21
CA ILE A 255 4.48 -4.92 -17.92
C ILE A 255 5.63 -5.11 -16.91
N ASP A 256 6.72 -5.81 -17.28
CA ASP A 256 7.86 -6.00 -16.36
C ASP A 256 8.56 -4.68 -16.04
N THR A 257 8.59 -3.77 -17.01
CA THR A 257 9.17 -2.45 -16.84
C THR A 257 8.35 -1.56 -15.89
N ILE A 258 7.03 -1.65 -15.94
CA ILE A 258 6.14 -0.92 -15.03
C ILE A 258 6.28 -1.45 -13.60
N ALA A 259 6.39 -2.76 -13.41
CA ALA A 259 6.60 -3.36 -12.10
C ALA A 259 7.92 -2.88 -11.44
N ASP A 260 8.96 -2.66 -12.24
CA ASP A 260 10.25 -2.17 -11.78
C ASP A 260 10.32 -0.65 -11.57
N MET A 261 9.30 0.07 -11.99
CA MET A 261 9.20 1.52 -11.77
C MET A 261 8.71 1.83 -10.36
N GLY A 262 9.57 2.42 -9.57
CA GLY A 262 9.25 2.82 -8.20
C GLY A 262 9.21 1.62 -7.25
N GLU A 263 10.18 1.55 -6.39
CA GLU A 263 10.37 0.44 -5.47
C GLU A 263 10.18 0.87 -4.01
N SER A 264 9.52 -0.01 -3.26
CA SER A 264 9.36 0.15 -1.82
C SER A 264 10.68 -0.08 -1.07
N VAL A 265 10.67 0.21 0.21
CA VAL A 265 11.79 -0.11 1.11
C VAL A 265 12.07 -1.62 1.19
N PHE A 266 11.12 -2.46 0.80
CA PHE A 266 11.25 -3.93 0.84
C PHE A 266 11.88 -4.56 -0.39
N ARG A 267 12.26 -3.78 -1.41
CA ARG A 267 12.84 -4.29 -2.65
C ARG A 267 13.89 -5.38 -2.44
N SER A 268 14.83 -5.17 -1.55
CA SER A 268 15.94 -6.10 -1.31
C SER A 268 15.61 -7.24 -0.37
N THR A 269 14.50 -7.17 0.36
CA THR A 269 14.17 -8.10 1.45
C THR A 269 12.82 -8.77 1.29
N ARG A 270 12.03 -8.38 0.29
CA ARG A 270 10.68 -8.93 0.03
C ARG A 270 10.67 -10.45 0.03
N ASP A 271 11.57 -11.08 -0.70
CA ASP A 271 11.67 -12.54 -0.80
C ASP A 271 12.37 -13.21 0.41
N LEU A 272 13.03 -12.42 1.26
CA LEU A 272 13.73 -12.94 2.42
C LEU A 272 12.80 -13.16 3.61
N TYR A 273 11.82 -12.30 3.81
CA TYR A 273 10.90 -12.40 4.96
C TYR A 273 10.09 -13.68 4.98
N PRO A 274 9.47 -14.15 3.87
CA PRO A 274 8.80 -15.45 3.87
C PRO A 274 9.72 -16.63 4.18
N LYS A 275 10.96 -16.60 3.66
CA LYS A 275 11.97 -17.64 3.94
C LYS A 275 12.42 -17.62 5.39
N HIS A 276 12.59 -16.43 5.97
CA HIS A 276 12.90 -16.27 7.39
C HIS A 276 11.76 -16.81 8.27
N ASN A 277 10.50 -16.47 7.94
CA ASN A 277 9.34 -16.97 8.65
C ASN A 277 9.24 -18.50 8.57
N LEU A 278 9.47 -19.08 7.39
CA LEU A 278 9.52 -20.54 7.21
C LEU A 278 10.62 -21.18 8.08
N MET A 279 11.81 -20.61 8.06
CA MET A 279 12.96 -21.13 8.86
C MET A 279 12.66 -21.09 10.35
N MET A 280 12.11 -19.97 10.84
CA MET A 280 11.76 -19.81 12.26
C MET A 280 10.60 -20.72 12.67
N SER A 281 9.59 -20.89 11.81
CA SER A 281 8.48 -21.83 12.03
C SER A 281 9.01 -23.28 12.12
N THR A 282 9.92 -23.66 11.23
CA THR A 282 10.58 -24.97 11.26
C THR A 282 11.40 -25.16 12.53
N LEU A 283 12.12 -24.12 12.96
CA LEU A 283 12.91 -24.18 14.22
C LEU A 283 12.00 -24.33 15.45
N LEU A 284 10.88 -23.62 15.50
CA LEU A 284 9.89 -23.76 16.55
C LEU A 284 9.34 -25.18 16.61
N GLU A 285 8.99 -25.75 15.45
CA GLU A 285 8.50 -27.11 15.38
C GLU A 285 9.53 -28.14 15.82
N LEU A 286 10.79 -28.01 15.35
CA LEU A 286 11.89 -28.88 15.79
C LEU A 286 12.13 -28.77 17.30
N THR A 287 12.05 -27.56 17.85
CA THR A 287 12.19 -27.32 19.29
C THR A 287 11.04 -27.97 20.07
N ALA A 288 9.80 -27.82 19.58
CA ALA A 288 8.64 -28.45 20.20
C ALA A 288 8.74 -29.99 20.19
N ARG A 289 9.17 -30.56 19.04
CA ARG A 289 9.42 -32.00 18.92
C ARG A 289 10.60 -32.46 19.79
N ALA A 290 11.67 -31.70 19.88
CA ALA A 290 12.80 -32.01 20.74
C ALA A 290 12.42 -32.00 22.22
N ARG A 291 11.51 -31.12 22.61
CA ARG A 291 10.97 -31.05 23.99
C ARG A 291 10.08 -32.26 24.33
N ARG A 292 9.37 -32.79 23.33
CA ARG A 292 8.46 -33.94 23.46
C ARG A 292 8.95 -35.08 22.57
N GLN A 293 10.20 -35.51 22.75
CA GLN A 293 10.74 -36.63 21.99
C GLN A 293 9.90 -37.87 22.22
N GLY A 294 9.50 -38.52 21.17
CA GLY A 294 8.88 -39.85 21.27
C GLY A 294 9.81 -40.78 22.02
N LEU A 295 9.28 -41.61 22.89
CA LEU A 295 10.03 -42.59 23.59
C LEU A 295 9.92 -43.95 22.90
N LYS A 296 11.04 -44.62 22.71
CA LYS A 296 11.09 -45.99 22.25
C LYS A 296 11.13 -46.88 23.49
N VAL A 297 10.06 -47.61 23.69
CA VAL A 297 9.93 -48.56 24.79
C VAL A 297 10.30 -49.94 24.25
N ARG A 298 11.33 -50.56 24.78
CA ARG A 298 11.64 -51.96 24.55
C ARG A 298 11.13 -52.77 25.72
N SER A 299 10.19 -53.66 25.48
CA SER A 299 9.72 -54.61 26.47
C SER A 299 9.96 -56.03 25.96
N ARG A 300 10.14 -56.95 26.90
CA ARG A 300 10.39 -58.38 26.60
C ARG A 300 9.24 -59.00 25.82
N ASP A 301 8.03 -58.52 26.08
CA ASP A 301 6.79 -59.07 25.50
C ASP A 301 6.18 -58.17 24.43
N GLY A 302 6.79 -56.99 24.15
CA GLY A 302 6.32 -56.05 23.13
C GLY A 302 4.96 -55.35 23.42
N THR A 303 4.42 -55.52 24.62
CA THR A 303 3.07 -55.09 24.97
C THR A 303 2.99 -53.93 25.95
N LYS A 304 4.15 -53.44 26.45
CA LYS A 304 4.15 -52.36 27.46
C LYS A 304 3.78 -51.03 26.82
N THR A 305 2.76 -50.40 27.37
CA THR A 305 2.43 -49.00 27.15
C THR A 305 2.81 -48.18 28.35
N LEU A 306 3.21 -46.92 28.16
CA LEU A 306 3.41 -46.00 29.26
C LEU A 306 2.03 -45.52 29.72
N ASP A 307 1.74 -45.76 31.02
CA ASP A 307 0.43 -45.45 31.62
C ASP A 307 0.28 -43.94 31.94
N GLU A 308 1.39 -43.19 32.00
CA GLU A 308 1.40 -41.76 32.25
C GLU A 308 2.18 -41.02 31.17
N ASP A 309 1.83 -39.76 30.95
CA ASP A 309 2.57 -38.91 30.03
C ASP A 309 3.98 -38.64 30.62
N PRO A 310 5.04 -39.18 29.99
CA PRO A 310 6.40 -39.09 30.52
C PRO A 310 6.96 -37.65 30.54
N TYR A 311 6.25 -36.70 29.99
CA TYR A 311 6.64 -35.28 29.92
C TYR A 311 5.93 -34.42 30.99
N LEU A 312 5.07 -35.00 31.82
CA LEU A 312 4.48 -34.30 32.93
C LEU A 312 5.55 -34.12 34.04
N GLU A 313 5.57 -32.93 34.63
CA GLU A 313 6.49 -32.62 35.72
C GLU A 313 6.22 -33.58 36.92
N GLY A 314 7.24 -34.32 37.30
CA GLY A 314 7.14 -35.30 38.37
C GLY A 314 6.71 -36.71 37.94
N SER A 315 6.55 -37.00 36.64
CA SER A 315 6.28 -38.36 36.18
C SER A 315 7.51 -39.27 36.38
N GLU A 316 7.29 -40.44 36.98
CA GLU A 316 8.31 -41.49 37.13
C GLU A 316 7.98 -42.68 36.23
N ILE A 317 8.95 -43.11 35.43
CA ILE A 317 8.81 -44.28 34.58
C ILE A 317 9.38 -45.48 35.30
N SER A 318 8.54 -46.40 35.76
CA SER A 318 8.97 -47.64 36.38
C SER A 318 9.28 -48.69 35.30
N LEU A 319 10.51 -49.18 35.26
CA LEU A 319 10.98 -50.20 34.34
C LEU A 319 11.21 -51.54 35.04
N ALA A 320 10.71 -52.62 34.46
CA ALA A 320 11.00 -53.97 34.90
C ALA A 320 12.34 -54.44 34.35
N GLN A 321 12.90 -55.53 34.94
CA GLN A 321 14.18 -56.07 34.51
C GLN A 321 14.15 -56.53 33.03
N GLY A 322 15.00 -55.86 32.17
CA GLY A 322 15.07 -56.12 30.74
C GLY A 322 14.19 -55.20 29.89
N GLU A 323 13.60 -54.18 30.48
CA GLU A 323 12.91 -53.10 29.77
C GLU A 323 13.84 -51.88 29.65
N GLU A 324 13.81 -51.24 28.53
CA GLU A 324 14.57 -50.05 28.22
C GLU A 324 13.64 -48.99 27.62
N VAL A 325 13.81 -47.75 28.08
CA VAL A 325 13.15 -46.57 27.50
C VAL A 325 14.24 -45.65 26.98
N GLU A 326 14.28 -45.44 25.69
CA GLU A 326 15.23 -44.56 25.02
C GLU A 326 14.50 -43.45 24.31
N PRO A 327 15.00 -42.20 24.31
CA PRO A 327 14.42 -41.16 23.42
C PRO A 327 14.65 -41.54 21.97
N LEU A 328 13.61 -41.40 21.12
CA LEU A 328 13.73 -41.51 19.69
C LEU A 328 14.65 -40.40 19.19
N GLY A 329 15.70 -40.73 18.47
CA GLY A 329 16.59 -39.74 17.84
C GLY A 329 15.81 -38.89 16.85
N LEU A 330 16.08 -37.58 16.81
CA LEU A 330 15.42 -36.63 15.91
C LEU A 330 15.47 -37.05 14.42
N LEU A 331 16.48 -37.81 14.02
CA LEU A 331 16.64 -38.38 12.67
C LEU A 331 15.74 -39.60 12.40
N GLU A 332 15.25 -40.28 13.41
CA GLU A 332 14.37 -41.44 13.29
C GLU A 332 12.89 -41.02 13.07
N VAL A 333 12.53 -39.80 13.47
CA VAL A 333 11.17 -39.25 13.29
C VAL A 333 10.96 -38.76 11.86
N ALA A 334 12.02 -38.53 11.09
CA ALA A 334 11.97 -38.01 9.72
C ALA A 334 11.88 -39.11 8.63
N LYS A 335 11.74 -40.38 8.98
CA LYS A 335 11.47 -41.50 8.10
C LYS A 335 10.00 -41.93 8.19
#